data_36223e4b5681df67f6acf45a3ec79408
#
_entry.id   36223e4b5681df67f6acf45a3ec79408
#
_cell.length_a   1.000
_cell.length_b   1.000
_cell.length_c   1.000
_cell.angle_alpha   90.00
_cell.angle_beta   90.00
_cell.angle_gamma   90.00
#
_symmetry.space_group_name_H-M   'P 1'
#
loop_
_entity.id
_entity.type
_entity.pdbx_description
1 polymer ?
#
loop_
_entity_poly.entity_id
_entity_poly.type
_entity_poly.pdbx_seq_one_letter_code
_entity_poly.pdbx_strand_id
1 'polypeptide(L)'
;MRKPIIAGNWKMNKTPAEAEALVNELKPLVKDAACDVVVCVPAVDFAAVKKAAEGSNIHLGAQNVHFAPSGAYTGELSADMLKASGVEYVIIGHSERRQYFGETDKTVNQRVRAAVAAGLKVILCVGENREEREAGYTDALVEYQTLIALNGLTEAEVAEVVIAYEPVWAIGTGLTATDEQANETIGVIRRAVARKYGEKVGDCIRIQYGGSMNPKNVKGLMAQPEIDGGLIGGASLKAPDFSLVVNYDK
;
A
#
# COMPACT_ATOMS: atom_id res chain seq x y z
N MET A 1 -4.83 18.18 -8.25
CA MET A 1 -3.64 17.28 -8.21
C MET A 1 -3.81 16.37 -7.01
N ARG A 2 -3.65 15.05 -7.16
CA ARG A 2 -3.74 14.08 -6.05
C ARG A 2 -2.53 14.24 -5.13
N LYS A 3 -2.74 14.21 -3.80
CA LYS A 3 -1.62 14.27 -2.84
C LYS A 3 -0.83 12.96 -2.89
N PRO A 4 0.48 12.98 -3.11
CA PRO A 4 1.28 11.75 -3.14
C PRO A 4 1.28 11.01 -1.80
N ILE A 5 1.52 9.69 -1.86
CA ILE A 5 1.65 8.84 -0.66
C ILE A 5 2.82 7.88 -0.82
N ILE A 6 3.75 7.89 0.12
CA ILE A 6 4.89 6.97 0.19
C ILE A 6 4.72 6.09 1.42
N ALA A 7 4.44 4.81 1.19
CA ALA A 7 4.22 3.83 2.25
C ALA A 7 5.34 2.80 2.28
N GLY A 8 5.98 2.62 3.44
CA GLY A 8 6.97 1.58 3.66
C GLY A 8 6.30 0.30 4.13
N ASN A 9 6.38 -0.77 3.37
CA ASN A 9 6.01 -2.10 3.80
C ASN A 9 7.26 -2.81 4.35
N TRP A 10 7.37 -2.88 5.68
CA TRP A 10 8.54 -3.50 6.32
C TRP A 10 8.56 -5.02 6.21
N LYS A 11 7.43 -5.62 5.80
CA LYS A 11 7.27 -7.07 5.75
C LYS A 11 7.61 -7.70 7.11
N MET A 12 8.24 -8.85 7.15
CA MET A 12 8.64 -9.54 8.38
C MET A 12 10.06 -9.12 8.78
N ASN A 13 10.22 -7.84 9.18
CA ASN A 13 11.51 -7.28 9.60
C ASN A 13 11.31 -6.36 10.79
N LYS A 14 12.37 -6.20 11.57
CA LYS A 14 12.52 -5.39 12.77
C LYS A 14 11.89 -6.01 14.00
N THR A 15 12.53 -5.73 15.11
CA THR A 15 12.03 -5.90 16.47
C THR A 15 11.54 -4.55 16.98
N PRO A 16 10.76 -4.49 18.07
CA PRO A 16 10.25 -3.21 18.59
C PRO A 16 11.33 -2.16 18.86
N ALA A 17 12.50 -2.56 19.37
CA ALA A 17 13.62 -1.65 19.61
C ALA A 17 14.24 -1.11 18.30
N GLU A 18 14.39 -1.96 17.30
CA GLU A 18 14.89 -1.55 15.98
C GLU A 18 13.87 -0.68 15.22
N ALA A 19 12.58 -0.95 15.41
CA ALA A 19 11.49 -0.18 14.84
C ALA A 19 11.45 1.25 15.45
N GLU A 20 11.55 1.36 16.78
CA GLU A 20 11.64 2.65 17.48
C GLU A 20 12.86 3.46 17.00
N ALA A 21 14.02 2.82 16.89
CA ALA A 21 15.25 3.45 16.42
C ALA A 21 15.11 3.99 14.99
N LEU A 22 14.58 3.16 14.07
CA LEU A 22 14.39 3.55 12.66
C LEU A 22 13.42 4.72 12.51
N VAL A 23 12.30 4.72 13.24
CA VAL A 23 11.33 5.82 13.18
C VAL A 23 11.92 7.11 13.75
N ASN A 24 12.67 7.04 14.87
CA ASN A 24 13.34 8.19 15.43
C ASN A 24 14.40 8.79 14.47
N GLU A 25 15.14 7.95 13.74
CA GLU A 25 16.07 8.40 12.71
C GLU A 25 15.33 9.03 11.51
N LEU A 26 14.18 8.46 11.10
CA LEU A 26 13.40 8.91 9.95
C LEU A 26 12.69 10.27 10.21
N LYS A 27 12.17 10.51 11.41
CA LYS A 27 11.39 11.73 11.75
C LYS A 27 12.00 13.03 11.24
N PRO A 28 13.25 13.38 11.59
CA PRO A 28 13.84 14.65 11.14
C PRO A 28 14.05 14.71 9.63
N LEU A 29 14.22 13.55 8.96
CA LEU A 29 14.50 13.47 7.54
C LEU A 29 13.25 13.71 6.67
N VAL A 30 12.05 13.46 7.23
CA VAL A 30 10.78 13.54 6.46
C VAL A 30 9.81 14.59 7.01
N LYS A 31 10.23 15.41 7.99
CA LYS A 31 9.34 16.40 8.64
C LYS A 31 8.67 17.39 7.68
N ASP A 32 9.33 17.73 6.58
CA ASP A 32 8.87 18.67 5.57
C ASP A 32 8.46 17.97 4.27
N ALA A 33 8.02 16.70 4.35
CA ALA A 33 7.56 15.95 3.18
C ALA A 33 6.22 16.49 2.66
N ALA A 34 6.12 16.64 1.34
CA ALA A 34 4.90 17.10 0.67
C ALA A 34 3.85 15.96 0.49
N CYS A 35 4.26 14.72 0.74
CA CYS A 35 3.43 13.51 0.63
C CYS A 35 2.96 12.99 1.99
N ASP A 36 1.99 12.07 1.99
CA ASP A 36 1.69 11.24 3.15
C ASP A 36 2.82 10.21 3.34
N VAL A 37 3.38 10.15 4.55
CA VAL A 37 4.45 9.20 4.91
C VAL A 37 3.86 8.13 5.82
N VAL A 38 3.86 6.87 5.37
CA VAL A 38 3.26 5.74 6.09
C VAL A 38 4.34 4.67 6.34
N VAL A 39 4.34 4.06 7.52
CA VAL A 39 5.14 2.87 7.81
C VAL A 39 4.23 1.72 8.22
N CYS A 40 4.15 0.68 7.39
CA CYS A 40 3.35 -0.52 7.62
C CYS A 40 4.26 -1.60 8.23
N VAL A 41 4.07 -1.86 9.52
CA VAL A 41 4.99 -2.64 10.35
C VAL A 41 4.36 -3.92 10.86
N PRO A 42 5.14 -4.94 11.28
CA PRO A 42 4.63 -6.09 12.03
C PRO A 42 3.84 -5.65 13.29
N ALA A 43 2.83 -6.42 13.66
CA ALA A 43 1.96 -6.08 14.79
C ALA A 43 2.69 -5.94 16.13
N VAL A 44 3.79 -6.67 16.30
CA VAL A 44 4.64 -6.58 17.50
C VAL A 44 5.28 -5.20 17.68
N ASP A 45 5.37 -4.40 16.60
CA ASP A 45 6.04 -3.10 16.59
C ASP A 45 5.06 -1.92 16.76
N PHE A 46 3.75 -2.14 16.76
CA PHE A 46 2.75 -1.06 16.78
C PHE A 46 2.96 -0.08 17.95
N ALA A 47 3.14 -0.58 19.17
CA ALA A 47 3.31 0.26 20.34
C ALA A 47 4.59 1.11 20.28
N ALA A 48 5.70 0.51 19.83
CA ALA A 48 6.99 1.16 19.69
C ALA A 48 6.95 2.25 18.60
N VAL A 49 6.40 1.90 17.42
CA VAL A 49 6.30 2.84 16.30
C VAL A 49 5.32 3.97 16.61
N LYS A 50 4.15 3.68 17.19
CA LYS A 50 3.19 4.72 17.63
C LYS A 50 3.86 5.75 18.52
N LYS A 51 4.57 5.30 19.57
CA LYS A 51 5.30 6.17 20.50
C LYS A 51 6.39 6.97 19.79
N ALA A 52 7.20 6.32 18.95
CA ALA A 52 8.28 6.98 18.21
C ALA A 52 7.76 8.02 17.20
N ALA A 53 6.64 7.75 16.53
CA ALA A 53 6.03 8.64 15.55
C ALA A 53 5.26 9.83 16.15
N GLU A 54 5.05 9.85 17.47
CA GLU A 54 4.30 10.92 18.13
C GLU A 54 4.85 12.31 17.81
N GLY A 55 3.95 13.24 17.47
CA GLY A 55 4.30 14.61 17.08
C GLY A 55 5.00 14.74 15.74
N SER A 56 4.95 13.71 14.89
CA SER A 56 5.51 13.74 13.52
C SER A 56 4.41 13.59 12.46
N ASN A 57 4.81 13.67 11.19
CA ASN A 57 3.97 13.40 10.02
C ASN A 57 4.02 11.94 9.53
N ILE A 58 4.53 11.02 10.34
CA ILE A 58 4.62 9.59 10.03
C ILE A 58 3.38 8.89 10.55
N HIS A 59 2.64 8.24 9.64
CA HIS A 59 1.45 7.46 9.96
C HIS A 59 1.80 5.99 10.19
N LEU A 60 1.17 5.39 11.20
CA LEU A 60 1.30 3.96 11.49
C LEU A 60 0.33 3.15 10.61
N GLY A 61 0.87 2.14 9.90
CA GLY A 61 0.12 1.17 9.11
C GLY A 61 0.31 -0.25 9.62
N ALA A 62 -0.70 -1.09 9.36
CA ALA A 62 -0.65 -2.54 9.53
C ALA A 62 -0.44 -3.25 8.19
N GLN A 63 0.00 -4.51 8.23
CA GLN A 63 0.29 -5.32 7.04
C GLN A 63 -0.85 -6.28 6.67
N ASN A 64 -1.87 -6.38 7.51
CA ASN A 64 -3.05 -7.23 7.33
C ASN A 64 -4.15 -6.83 8.32
N VAL A 65 -5.38 -7.29 8.04
CA VAL A 65 -6.54 -7.22 8.93
C VAL A 65 -7.45 -8.40 8.65
N HIS A 66 -8.10 -8.96 9.68
CA HIS A 66 -9.14 -9.96 9.49
C HIS A 66 -10.50 -9.30 9.25
N PHE A 67 -11.37 -9.95 8.48
CA PHE A 67 -12.68 -9.40 8.15
C PHE A 67 -13.75 -9.57 9.27
N ALA A 68 -13.55 -10.51 10.19
CA ALA A 68 -14.45 -10.68 11.32
C ALA A 68 -14.05 -9.75 12.48
N PRO A 69 -15.03 -9.20 13.23
CA PRO A 69 -14.74 -8.30 14.35
C PRO A 69 -14.13 -9.04 15.56
N SER A 70 -14.41 -10.32 15.70
CA SER A 70 -13.89 -11.20 16.75
C SER A 70 -14.16 -12.67 16.41
N GLY A 71 -13.63 -13.61 17.18
CA GLY A 71 -13.96 -15.02 17.05
C GLY A 71 -12.77 -15.98 17.11
N ALA A 72 -12.99 -17.22 16.68
CA ALA A 72 -12.02 -18.30 16.69
C ALA A 72 -11.07 -18.19 15.46
N TYR A 73 -10.25 -17.16 15.44
CA TYR A 73 -9.30 -16.84 14.37
C TYR A 73 -7.91 -16.62 14.98
N THR A 74 -7.34 -17.67 15.56
CA THR A 74 -6.07 -17.62 16.28
C THR A 74 -4.96 -17.01 15.42
N GLY A 75 -4.31 -15.93 15.90
CA GLY A 75 -3.24 -15.21 15.22
C GLY A 75 -3.70 -14.03 14.36
N GLU A 76 -5.00 -13.88 14.08
CA GLU A 76 -5.53 -12.74 13.31
C GLU A 76 -5.79 -11.50 14.18
N LEU A 77 -5.81 -10.35 13.54
CA LEU A 77 -6.13 -9.05 14.16
C LEU A 77 -7.38 -8.45 13.49
N SER A 78 -8.36 -8.08 14.30
CA SER A 78 -9.54 -7.36 13.80
C SER A 78 -9.26 -5.88 13.55
N ALA A 79 -10.13 -5.22 12.79
CA ALA A 79 -10.03 -3.78 12.53
C ALA A 79 -10.08 -2.95 13.83
N ASP A 80 -10.90 -3.36 14.80
CA ASP A 80 -10.99 -2.67 16.11
C ASP A 80 -9.69 -2.80 16.91
N MET A 81 -9.02 -3.99 16.87
CA MET A 81 -7.71 -4.18 17.50
C MET A 81 -6.66 -3.25 16.87
N LEU A 82 -6.65 -3.11 15.54
CA LEU A 82 -5.75 -2.21 14.84
C LEU A 82 -5.99 -0.75 15.24
N LYS A 83 -7.24 -0.29 15.24
CA LYS A 83 -7.59 1.08 15.65
C LYS A 83 -7.20 1.38 17.10
N ALA A 84 -7.48 0.47 18.02
CA ALA A 84 -7.10 0.60 19.43
C ALA A 84 -5.58 0.71 19.61
N SER A 85 -4.81 0.07 18.72
CA SER A 85 -3.35 0.16 18.67
C SER A 85 -2.84 1.47 18.04
N GLY A 86 -3.73 2.31 17.49
CA GLY A 86 -3.37 3.57 16.84
C GLY A 86 -2.99 3.43 15.36
N VAL A 87 -3.31 2.31 14.74
CA VAL A 87 -3.12 2.09 13.32
C VAL A 87 -4.11 2.95 12.52
N GLU A 88 -3.63 3.63 11.47
CA GLU A 88 -4.42 4.46 10.57
C GLU A 88 -4.59 3.82 9.19
N TYR A 89 -3.54 3.15 8.70
CA TYR A 89 -3.51 2.51 7.38
C TYR A 89 -3.42 1.00 7.51
N VAL A 90 -3.90 0.27 6.50
CA VAL A 90 -3.72 -1.18 6.44
C VAL A 90 -3.50 -1.67 5.01
N ILE A 91 -2.45 -2.46 4.80
CA ILE A 91 -2.22 -3.17 3.54
C ILE A 91 -3.15 -4.38 3.49
N ILE A 92 -3.85 -4.56 2.37
CA ILE A 92 -4.77 -5.69 2.15
C ILE A 92 -4.49 -6.30 0.78
N GLY A 93 -4.44 -7.64 0.72
CA GLY A 93 -4.28 -8.39 -0.52
C GLY A 93 -2.87 -8.33 -1.12
N HIS A 94 -1.84 -8.03 -0.30
CA HIS A 94 -0.44 -8.06 -0.75
C HIS A 94 -0.10 -9.39 -1.42
N SER A 95 0.69 -9.35 -2.49
CA SER A 95 1.04 -10.53 -3.30
C SER A 95 1.58 -11.70 -2.47
N GLU A 96 2.42 -11.47 -1.45
CA GLU A 96 2.91 -12.50 -0.55
C GLU A 96 1.78 -13.19 0.21
N ARG A 97 0.73 -12.47 0.61
CA ARG A 97 -0.40 -13.05 1.33
C ARG A 97 -1.30 -13.87 0.42
N ARG A 98 -1.46 -13.45 -0.83
CA ARG A 98 -2.13 -14.26 -1.87
C ARG A 98 -1.35 -15.53 -2.15
N GLN A 99 -0.04 -15.42 -2.31
CA GLN A 99 0.83 -16.53 -2.70
C GLN A 99 1.06 -17.54 -1.56
N TYR A 100 1.34 -17.07 -0.33
CA TYR A 100 1.80 -17.92 0.76
C TYR A 100 0.73 -18.21 1.82
N PHE A 101 -0.32 -17.39 1.93
CA PHE A 101 -1.31 -17.47 2.99
C PHE A 101 -2.73 -17.69 2.48
N GLY A 102 -2.90 -18.01 1.19
CA GLY A 102 -4.17 -18.40 0.60
C GLY A 102 -5.22 -17.30 0.54
N GLU A 103 -4.83 -16.02 0.55
CA GLU A 103 -5.77 -14.93 0.34
C GLU A 103 -6.29 -14.94 -1.09
N THR A 104 -7.62 -14.86 -1.23
CA THR A 104 -8.33 -14.83 -2.51
C THR A 104 -8.98 -13.46 -2.71
N ASP A 105 -9.41 -13.14 -3.93
CA ASP A 105 -10.11 -11.87 -4.21
C ASP A 105 -11.38 -11.72 -3.34
N LYS A 106 -12.07 -12.82 -3.04
CA LYS A 106 -13.20 -12.83 -2.11
C LYS A 106 -12.79 -12.43 -0.69
N THR A 107 -11.73 -13.02 -0.14
CA THR A 107 -11.27 -12.69 1.22
C THR A 107 -10.67 -11.30 1.28
N VAL A 108 -10.02 -10.83 0.21
CA VAL A 108 -9.53 -9.45 0.07
C VAL A 108 -10.69 -8.46 0.13
N ASN A 109 -11.76 -8.68 -0.65
CA ASN A 109 -12.96 -7.83 -0.58
C ASN A 109 -13.56 -7.77 0.83
N GLN A 110 -13.70 -8.92 1.51
CA GLN A 110 -14.22 -8.96 2.88
C GLN A 110 -13.36 -8.13 3.85
N ARG A 111 -12.02 -8.22 3.73
CA ARG A 111 -11.05 -7.44 4.53
C ARG A 111 -11.14 -5.94 4.22
N VAL A 112 -11.21 -5.56 2.94
CA VAL A 112 -11.38 -4.16 2.51
C VAL A 112 -12.64 -3.56 3.12
N ARG A 113 -13.79 -4.25 2.99
CA ARG A 113 -15.05 -3.77 3.56
C ARG A 113 -15.00 -3.62 5.08
N ALA A 114 -14.40 -4.58 5.79
CA ALA A 114 -14.25 -4.51 7.24
C ALA A 114 -13.35 -3.34 7.68
N ALA A 115 -12.23 -3.13 6.98
CA ALA A 115 -11.31 -2.03 7.27
C ALA A 115 -11.96 -0.66 7.02
N VAL A 116 -12.63 -0.48 5.87
CA VAL A 116 -13.33 0.76 5.52
C VAL A 116 -14.45 1.05 6.51
N ALA A 117 -15.29 0.05 6.84
CA ALA A 117 -16.37 0.21 7.83
C ALA A 117 -15.86 0.62 9.21
N ALA A 118 -14.65 0.18 9.58
CA ALA A 118 -13.99 0.60 10.82
C ALA A 118 -13.30 1.97 10.71
N GLY A 119 -13.24 2.59 9.55
CA GLY A 119 -12.57 3.88 9.31
C GLY A 119 -11.04 3.79 9.22
N LEU A 120 -10.50 2.61 8.85
CA LEU A 120 -9.10 2.47 8.47
C LEU A 120 -8.90 2.89 7.01
N LYS A 121 -7.79 3.53 6.70
CA LYS A 121 -7.37 3.84 5.34
C LYS A 121 -6.73 2.60 4.71
N VAL A 122 -7.30 2.12 3.62
CA VAL A 122 -6.86 0.88 2.96
C VAL A 122 -5.80 1.17 1.91
N ILE A 123 -4.72 0.36 1.89
CA ILE A 123 -3.79 0.21 0.78
C ILE A 123 -4.07 -1.16 0.16
N LEU A 124 -4.86 -1.17 -0.92
CA LEU A 124 -5.28 -2.38 -1.64
C LEU A 124 -4.22 -2.80 -2.65
N CYS A 125 -3.66 -3.99 -2.52
CA CYS A 125 -2.69 -4.53 -3.45
C CYS A 125 -3.36 -5.37 -4.55
N VAL A 126 -2.99 -5.08 -5.79
CA VAL A 126 -3.39 -5.80 -7.01
C VAL A 126 -2.19 -5.95 -7.94
N GLY A 127 -2.17 -7.02 -8.72
CA GLY A 127 -1.09 -7.22 -9.69
C GLY A 127 -1.00 -8.64 -10.20
N GLU A 128 -0.31 -8.79 -11.32
CA GLU A 128 -0.14 -10.02 -12.05
C GLU A 128 1.21 -10.69 -11.76
N ASN A 129 1.22 -12.01 -11.84
CA ASN A 129 2.45 -12.80 -11.83
C ASN A 129 3.08 -12.85 -13.26
N ARG A 130 4.22 -13.55 -13.37
CA ARG A 130 4.96 -13.62 -14.61
C ARG A 130 4.20 -14.37 -15.73
N GLU A 131 3.55 -15.47 -15.39
CA GLU A 131 2.81 -16.27 -16.37
C GLU A 131 1.62 -15.49 -16.93
N GLU A 132 0.89 -14.79 -16.06
CA GLU A 132 -0.24 -13.94 -16.43
C GLU A 132 0.20 -12.78 -17.35
N ARG A 133 1.36 -12.16 -17.06
CA ARG A 133 1.92 -11.12 -17.90
C ARG A 133 2.36 -11.62 -19.25
N GLU A 134 3.09 -12.73 -19.32
CA GLU A 134 3.57 -13.33 -20.57
C GLU A 134 2.40 -13.81 -21.43
N ALA A 135 1.29 -14.21 -20.81
CA ALA A 135 0.05 -14.57 -21.50
C ALA A 135 -0.81 -13.37 -21.94
N GLY A 136 -0.42 -12.13 -21.58
CA GLY A 136 -1.15 -10.92 -21.96
C GLY A 136 -2.40 -10.63 -21.12
N TYR A 137 -2.51 -11.19 -19.91
CA TYR A 137 -3.69 -11.03 -19.05
C TYR A 137 -3.59 -9.87 -18.04
N THR A 138 -2.50 -9.10 -18.04
CA THR A 138 -2.25 -8.00 -17.06
C THR A 138 -3.46 -7.11 -16.88
N ASP A 139 -3.94 -6.49 -17.96
CA ASP A 139 -5.02 -5.50 -17.91
C ASP A 139 -6.32 -6.09 -17.37
N ALA A 140 -6.73 -7.25 -17.89
CA ALA A 140 -7.95 -7.93 -17.46
C ALA A 140 -7.88 -8.35 -15.98
N LEU A 141 -6.70 -8.80 -15.53
CA LEU A 141 -6.50 -9.25 -14.16
C LEU A 141 -6.51 -8.10 -13.16
N VAL A 142 -5.75 -7.02 -13.41
CA VAL A 142 -5.70 -5.88 -12.48
C VAL A 142 -7.04 -5.15 -12.41
N GLU A 143 -7.78 -5.07 -13.52
CA GLU A 143 -9.15 -4.58 -13.52
C GLU A 143 -10.07 -5.48 -12.68
N TYR A 144 -10.04 -6.79 -12.90
CA TYR A 144 -10.86 -7.74 -12.16
C TYR A 144 -10.55 -7.70 -10.66
N GLN A 145 -9.28 -7.79 -10.25
CA GLN A 145 -8.87 -7.74 -8.84
C GLN A 145 -9.32 -6.44 -8.18
N THR A 146 -9.17 -5.31 -8.87
CA THR A 146 -9.58 -4.00 -8.37
C THR A 146 -11.09 -3.94 -8.15
N LEU A 147 -11.88 -4.29 -9.16
CA LEU A 147 -13.34 -4.17 -9.10
C LEU A 147 -13.97 -5.14 -8.09
N ILE A 148 -13.43 -6.35 -7.97
CA ILE A 148 -13.89 -7.33 -6.95
C ILE A 148 -13.54 -6.83 -5.55
N ALA A 149 -12.32 -6.35 -5.32
CA ALA A 149 -11.89 -5.87 -4.00
C ALA A 149 -12.72 -4.69 -3.51
N LEU A 150 -13.12 -3.78 -4.41
CA LEU A 150 -13.92 -2.60 -4.08
C LEU A 150 -15.44 -2.85 -4.09
N ASN A 151 -15.88 -4.04 -4.48
CA ASN A 151 -17.31 -4.34 -4.61
C ASN A 151 -18.05 -4.18 -3.27
N GLY A 152 -19.17 -3.46 -3.32
CA GLY A 152 -20.02 -3.16 -2.16
C GLY A 152 -19.61 -1.93 -1.37
N LEU A 153 -18.58 -1.17 -1.82
CA LEU A 153 -18.27 0.16 -1.31
C LEU A 153 -19.03 1.23 -2.11
N THR A 154 -19.32 2.33 -1.45
CA THR A 154 -19.84 3.56 -2.06
C THR A 154 -18.75 4.33 -2.77
N GLU A 155 -19.12 5.26 -3.67
CA GLU A 155 -18.18 6.16 -4.36
C GLU A 155 -17.29 6.94 -3.37
N ALA A 156 -17.87 7.43 -2.28
CA ALA A 156 -17.14 8.16 -1.25
C ALA A 156 -16.11 7.28 -0.52
N GLU A 157 -16.45 6.04 -0.23
CA GLU A 157 -15.52 5.08 0.39
C GLU A 157 -14.39 4.67 -0.56
N VAL A 158 -14.71 4.46 -1.85
CA VAL A 158 -13.70 4.13 -2.88
C VAL A 158 -12.72 5.29 -3.06
N ALA A 159 -13.16 6.53 -3.02
CA ALA A 159 -12.29 7.70 -3.16
C ALA A 159 -11.21 7.80 -2.06
N GLU A 160 -11.42 7.18 -0.91
CA GLU A 160 -10.46 7.15 0.22
C GLU A 160 -9.50 5.94 0.17
N VAL A 161 -9.77 4.94 -0.67
CA VAL A 161 -8.88 3.79 -0.86
C VAL A 161 -7.65 4.20 -1.65
N VAL A 162 -6.48 3.73 -1.24
CA VAL A 162 -5.26 3.77 -2.03
C VAL A 162 -5.08 2.41 -2.68
N ILE A 163 -4.79 2.36 -3.98
CA ILE A 163 -4.48 1.10 -4.66
C ILE A 163 -2.95 1.02 -4.86
N ALA A 164 -2.36 -0.14 -4.62
CA ALA A 164 -0.96 -0.41 -4.91
C ALA A 164 -0.86 -1.45 -6.03
N TYR A 165 -0.36 -1.05 -7.19
CA TYR A 165 -0.08 -1.97 -8.28
C TYR A 165 1.25 -2.67 -8.04
N GLU A 166 1.21 -3.97 -7.87
CA GLU A 166 2.36 -4.84 -7.67
C GLU A 166 2.63 -5.68 -8.94
N PRO A 167 3.62 -5.31 -9.80
CA PRO A 167 4.11 -6.25 -10.82
C PRO A 167 4.83 -7.40 -10.12
N VAL A 168 4.09 -8.48 -9.74
CA VAL A 168 4.61 -9.57 -8.89
C VAL A 168 5.84 -10.23 -9.49
N TRP A 169 5.92 -10.29 -10.83
CA TRP A 169 7.08 -10.77 -11.58
C TRP A 169 8.36 -9.95 -11.36
N ALA A 170 8.23 -8.71 -10.87
CA ALA A 170 9.34 -7.80 -10.61
C ALA A 170 9.72 -7.73 -9.12
N ILE A 171 8.91 -8.29 -8.20
CA ILE A 171 9.16 -8.19 -6.76
C ILE A 171 10.23 -9.20 -6.34
N GLY A 172 11.38 -8.71 -5.84
CA GLY A 172 12.45 -9.57 -5.32
C GLY A 172 13.25 -10.34 -6.38
N THR A 173 13.00 -10.11 -7.66
CA THR A 173 13.65 -10.83 -8.78
C THR A 173 14.84 -10.07 -9.37
N GLY A 174 15.04 -8.81 -9.00
CA GLY A 174 16.01 -7.90 -9.64
C GLY A 174 15.50 -7.28 -10.94
N LEU A 175 14.33 -7.68 -11.43
CA LEU A 175 13.63 -7.02 -12.54
C LEU A 175 12.82 -5.83 -12.02
N THR A 176 12.60 -4.85 -12.87
CA THR A 176 11.70 -3.71 -12.60
C THR A 176 10.85 -3.45 -13.84
N ALA A 177 9.60 -3.07 -13.66
CA ALA A 177 8.83 -2.49 -14.75
C ALA A 177 9.50 -1.17 -15.17
N THR A 178 9.44 -0.81 -16.45
CA THR A 178 9.80 0.55 -16.86
C THR A 178 8.78 1.55 -16.31
N ASP A 179 9.15 2.83 -16.24
CA ASP A 179 8.26 3.88 -15.76
C ASP A 179 6.98 3.93 -16.61
N GLU A 180 7.09 3.74 -17.93
CA GLU A 180 5.97 3.70 -18.87
C GLU A 180 5.08 2.47 -18.63
N GLN A 181 5.65 1.28 -18.45
CA GLN A 181 4.88 0.06 -18.18
C GLN A 181 4.09 0.18 -16.87
N ALA A 182 4.71 0.73 -15.84
CA ALA A 182 4.03 0.98 -14.56
C ALA A 182 2.88 1.97 -14.75
N ASN A 183 3.13 3.07 -15.46
CA ASN A 183 2.13 4.11 -15.75
C ASN A 183 0.95 3.56 -16.56
N GLU A 184 1.20 2.78 -17.61
CA GLU A 184 0.15 2.18 -18.44
C GLU A 184 -0.78 1.27 -17.63
N THR A 185 -0.23 0.36 -16.84
CA THR A 185 -1.03 -0.57 -16.02
C THR A 185 -1.80 0.19 -14.92
N ILE A 186 -1.19 1.17 -14.28
CA ILE A 186 -1.87 2.03 -13.29
C ILE A 186 -3.01 2.82 -13.96
N GLY A 187 -2.80 3.29 -15.20
CA GLY A 187 -3.86 3.91 -16.00
C GLY A 187 -5.05 2.97 -16.29
N VAL A 188 -4.80 1.67 -16.52
CA VAL A 188 -5.88 0.67 -16.65
C VAL A 188 -6.69 0.57 -15.37
N ILE A 189 -6.04 0.47 -14.22
CA ILE A 189 -6.68 0.41 -12.90
C ILE A 189 -7.56 1.65 -12.70
N ARG A 190 -7.03 2.84 -12.94
CA ARG A 190 -7.76 4.11 -12.78
C ARG A 190 -8.99 4.19 -13.68
N ARG A 191 -8.85 3.83 -14.95
CA ARG A 191 -9.99 3.78 -15.89
C ARG A 191 -11.05 2.77 -15.48
N ALA A 192 -10.66 1.62 -14.91
CA ALA A 192 -11.61 0.64 -14.38
C ALA A 192 -12.43 1.22 -13.22
N VAL A 193 -11.78 1.92 -12.29
CA VAL A 193 -12.47 2.64 -11.20
C VAL A 193 -13.39 3.71 -11.75
N ALA A 194 -12.93 4.55 -12.69
CA ALA A 194 -13.75 5.60 -13.31
C ALA A 194 -15.01 5.05 -13.98
N ARG A 195 -14.88 3.95 -14.75
CA ARG A 195 -16.04 3.30 -15.39
C ARG A 195 -17.07 2.79 -14.39
N LYS A 196 -16.63 2.28 -13.23
CA LYS A 196 -17.53 1.66 -12.24
C LYS A 196 -18.10 2.65 -11.24
N TYR A 197 -17.31 3.63 -10.79
CA TYR A 197 -17.64 4.54 -9.69
C TYR A 197 -17.72 6.03 -10.12
N GLY A 198 -17.56 6.31 -11.40
CA GLY A 198 -17.61 7.65 -11.98
C GLY A 198 -16.23 8.31 -12.14
N GLU A 199 -16.12 9.18 -13.14
CA GLU A 199 -14.87 9.90 -13.50
C GLU A 199 -14.28 10.66 -12.30
N LYS A 200 -15.12 11.30 -11.51
CA LYS A 200 -14.67 12.05 -10.32
C LYS A 200 -13.93 11.16 -9.31
N VAL A 201 -14.37 9.91 -9.12
CA VAL A 201 -13.70 8.95 -8.24
C VAL A 201 -12.40 8.50 -8.87
N GLY A 202 -12.40 8.19 -10.17
CA GLY A 202 -11.19 7.85 -10.91
C GLY A 202 -10.12 8.94 -10.85
N ASP A 203 -10.53 10.21 -10.93
CA ASP A 203 -9.64 11.37 -10.84
C ASP A 203 -9.07 11.59 -9.43
N CYS A 204 -9.80 11.19 -8.38
CA CYS A 204 -9.39 11.40 -6.99
C CYS A 204 -8.63 10.24 -6.38
N ILE A 205 -8.91 8.99 -6.79
CA ILE A 205 -8.28 7.80 -6.21
C ILE A 205 -6.76 7.83 -6.40
N ARG A 206 -6.02 7.51 -5.34
CA ARG A 206 -4.56 7.47 -5.37
C ARG A 206 -4.08 6.07 -5.69
N ILE A 207 -3.13 5.96 -6.63
CA ILE A 207 -2.58 4.67 -7.03
C ILE A 207 -1.06 4.70 -6.90
N GLN A 208 -0.53 3.79 -6.09
CA GLN A 208 0.89 3.60 -5.83
C GLN A 208 1.50 2.59 -6.79
N TYR A 209 2.78 2.75 -7.10
CA TYR A 209 3.58 1.68 -7.67
C TYR A 209 4.15 0.80 -6.54
N GLY A 210 3.84 -0.48 -6.53
CA GLY A 210 4.26 -1.47 -5.52
C GLY A 210 5.40 -2.39 -5.97
N GLY A 211 6.01 -2.12 -7.11
CA GLY A 211 7.22 -2.81 -7.54
C GLY A 211 8.48 -2.26 -6.87
N SER A 212 9.65 -2.56 -7.45
CA SER A 212 10.94 -2.15 -6.89
C SER A 212 11.19 -0.65 -7.07
N MET A 213 10.63 0.18 -6.18
CA MET A 213 10.92 1.61 -6.09
C MET A 213 12.02 1.88 -5.06
N ASN A 214 12.99 2.73 -5.43
CA ASN A 214 14.17 3.06 -4.61
C ASN A 214 14.69 4.46 -4.98
N PRO A 215 15.71 5.01 -4.27
CA PRO A 215 16.22 6.36 -4.54
C PRO A 215 16.72 6.63 -5.96
N LYS A 216 17.04 5.57 -6.74
CA LYS A 216 17.59 5.75 -8.10
C LYS A 216 16.51 5.93 -9.16
N ASN A 217 15.31 5.35 -8.95
CA ASN A 217 14.24 5.35 -9.95
C ASN A 217 12.98 6.13 -9.53
N VAL A 218 12.89 6.55 -8.27
CA VAL A 218 11.69 7.24 -7.75
C VAL A 218 11.33 8.50 -8.55
N LYS A 219 12.32 9.29 -9.00
CA LYS A 219 12.05 10.53 -9.76
C LYS A 219 11.37 10.24 -11.10
N GLY A 220 11.83 9.22 -11.83
CA GLY A 220 11.22 8.82 -13.10
C GLY A 220 9.80 8.28 -12.92
N LEU A 221 9.60 7.40 -11.95
CA LEU A 221 8.28 6.86 -11.62
C LEU A 221 7.29 7.97 -11.18
N MET A 222 7.71 8.85 -10.28
CA MET A 222 6.85 9.95 -9.77
C MET A 222 6.62 11.08 -10.79
N ALA A 223 7.35 11.11 -11.90
CA ALA A 223 7.08 12.01 -13.02
C ALA A 223 5.91 11.51 -13.90
N GLN A 224 5.49 10.27 -13.74
CA GLN A 224 4.40 9.68 -14.52
C GLN A 224 3.04 10.18 -14.04
N PRO A 225 2.10 10.52 -14.96
CA PRO A 225 0.83 11.17 -14.60
C PRO A 225 -0.14 10.28 -13.80
N GLU A 226 -0.03 8.96 -13.93
CA GLU A 226 -0.93 8.01 -13.27
C GLU A 226 -0.42 7.54 -11.91
N ILE A 227 0.88 7.75 -11.61
CA ILE A 227 1.52 7.26 -10.37
C ILE A 227 1.44 8.32 -9.27
N ASP A 228 0.75 7.99 -8.17
CA ASP A 228 0.54 8.89 -7.03
C ASP A 228 1.41 8.55 -5.82
N GLY A 229 2.39 7.68 -5.97
CA GLY A 229 3.28 7.30 -4.88
C GLY A 229 3.87 5.91 -5.01
N GLY A 230 4.36 5.39 -3.89
CA GLY A 230 4.97 4.08 -3.85
C GLY A 230 4.66 3.26 -2.59
N LEU A 231 4.53 1.94 -2.77
CA LEU A 231 4.55 0.97 -1.68
C LEU A 231 5.95 0.33 -1.65
N ILE A 232 6.77 0.73 -0.67
CA ILE A 232 8.22 0.53 -0.67
C ILE A 232 8.59 -0.66 0.22
N GLY A 233 9.28 -1.66 -0.33
CA GLY A 233 9.83 -2.78 0.44
C GLY A 233 11.19 -2.44 1.07
N GLY A 234 12.25 -3.08 0.58
CA GLY A 234 13.60 -3.05 1.17
C GLY A 234 14.17 -1.67 1.47
N ALA A 235 13.95 -0.66 0.60
CA ALA A 235 14.42 0.70 0.84
C ALA A 235 13.76 1.37 2.06
N SER A 236 12.58 0.90 2.50
CA SER A 236 11.90 1.43 3.70
C SER A 236 12.50 0.93 5.01
N LEU A 237 13.42 -0.03 4.97
CA LEU A 237 14.08 -0.60 6.16
C LEU A 237 15.31 0.21 6.61
N LYS A 238 15.64 1.30 5.91
CA LYS A 238 16.73 2.22 6.23
C LYS A 238 16.24 3.66 6.12
N ALA A 239 16.35 4.43 7.18
CA ALA A 239 15.85 5.81 7.21
C ALA A 239 16.44 6.71 6.13
N PRO A 240 17.77 6.67 5.81
CA PRO A 240 18.33 7.45 4.73
C PRO A 240 17.74 7.09 3.36
N ASP A 241 17.65 5.80 3.03
CA ASP A 241 17.14 5.35 1.72
C ASP A 241 15.64 5.71 1.58
N PHE A 242 14.85 5.46 2.62
CA PHE A 242 13.42 5.77 2.60
C PHE A 242 13.16 7.28 2.53
N SER A 243 13.94 8.10 3.23
CA SER A 243 13.82 9.55 3.18
C SER A 243 14.11 10.14 1.81
N LEU A 244 15.03 9.54 1.02
CA LEU A 244 15.29 9.93 -0.37
C LEU A 244 14.10 9.62 -1.29
N VAL A 245 13.39 8.52 -1.02
CA VAL A 245 12.15 8.19 -1.76
C VAL A 245 11.02 9.14 -1.37
N VAL A 246 10.87 9.45 -0.08
CA VAL A 246 9.86 10.39 0.42
C VAL A 246 10.06 11.81 -0.13
N ASN A 247 11.31 12.28 -0.20
CA ASN A 247 11.69 13.62 -0.67
C ASN A 247 12.13 13.62 -2.15
N TYR A 248 11.50 12.82 -2.99
CA TYR A 248 11.84 12.65 -4.40
C TYR A 248 11.78 13.96 -5.22
N ASP A 249 11.06 14.96 -4.73
CA ASP A 249 10.84 16.28 -5.33
C ASP A 249 11.88 17.34 -4.92
N LYS A 250 12.83 16.99 -4.05
CA LYS A 250 13.89 17.89 -3.55
C LYS A 250 15.24 17.69 -4.24
#